data_21421f866d5c40f38a5078f56324fe03
#
_entry.id   21421f866d5c40f38a5078f56324fe03
#
_cell.length_a   1.000
_cell.length_b   1.000
_cell.length_c   1.000
_cell.angle_alpha   90.00
_cell.angle_beta   90.00
_cell.angle_gamma   90.00
#
_symmetry.space_group_name_H-M   'P 1'
#
loop_
_entity.id
_entity.type
_entity.pdbx_description
1 polymer ?
#
loop_
_entity_poly.entity_id
_entity_poly.type
_entity_poly.pdbx_seq_one_letter_code
_entity_poly.pdbx_strand_id
1 'polypeptide(L)'
;KKLAKVCYYGTKASGVNGFFKTEHPDFSAGKQFVITHLAVSYASGSDDAFSGANATGQALAMELYNYCMAQPEIPDVAMAFSNPNVTAYIDGSEQRTEEIKFKADTLQNITMKLPAGVVFHNVDTGETSEGGAKVKVYGGTTFYLSAPLNQATAVAGSWKSTMKGYITKDFSAYKVTTGTDTQNLALVFG
;
A
#
# COMPACT_ATOMS: atom_id res chain seq x y z
N LYS A 1 5.61 -15.00 8.51
CA LYS A 1 4.95 -14.86 7.18
C LYS A 1 3.54 -15.49 7.14
N LYS A 2 3.35 -16.76 7.52
CA LYS A 2 2.05 -17.45 7.45
C LYS A 2 0.94 -16.70 8.20
N LEU A 3 1.19 -16.35 9.46
CA LEU A 3 0.25 -15.60 10.29
C LEU A 3 -0.15 -14.26 9.66
N ALA A 4 0.83 -13.52 9.11
CA ALA A 4 0.57 -12.25 8.44
C ALA A 4 -0.36 -12.41 7.23
N LYS A 5 -0.19 -13.48 6.43
CA LYS A 5 -1.12 -13.80 5.33
C LYS A 5 -2.54 -14.06 5.81
N VAL A 6 -2.71 -14.86 6.89
CA VAL A 6 -4.04 -15.13 7.46
C VAL A 6 -4.71 -13.85 7.96
N CYS A 7 -3.96 -12.97 8.63
CA CYS A 7 -4.49 -11.67 9.06
C CYS A 7 -4.84 -10.75 7.89
N TYR A 8 -4.05 -10.79 6.82
CA TYR A 8 -4.25 -9.92 5.65
C TYR A 8 -5.43 -10.34 4.78
N TYR A 9 -5.61 -11.64 4.56
CA TYR A 9 -6.65 -12.20 3.69
C TYR A 9 -7.90 -12.69 4.43
N GLY A 10 -7.88 -12.72 5.76
CA GLY A 10 -9.00 -13.12 6.61
C GLY A 10 -10.09 -12.07 6.78
N THR A 11 -10.70 -12.00 7.96
CA THR A 11 -11.76 -11.02 8.26
C THR A 11 -11.24 -9.58 8.12
N LYS A 12 -12.09 -8.68 7.66
CA LYS A 12 -11.74 -7.26 7.39
C LYS A 12 -10.54 -7.11 6.45
N ALA A 13 -10.33 -8.09 5.56
CA ALA A 13 -9.27 -8.01 4.58
C ALA A 13 -9.32 -6.69 3.82
N SER A 14 -8.21 -5.97 3.83
CA SER A 14 -8.02 -4.77 3.02
C SER A 14 -7.45 -5.09 1.64
N GLY A 15 -7.04 -6.33 1.43
CA GLY A 15 -6.54 -6.83 0.15
C GLY A 15 -7.65 -7.08 -0.86
N VAL A 16 -7.27 -7.15 -2.13
CA VAL A 16 -8.20 -7.34 -3.24
C VAL A 16 -8.87 -8.72 -3.17
N ASN A 17 -8.17 -9.72 -2.67
CA ASN A 17 -8.59 -11.13 -2.65
C ASN A 17 -8.85 -11.62 -1.22
N GLY A 18 -9.64 -10.89 -0.44
CA GLY A 18 -10.06 -11.35 0.89
C GLY A 18 -10.89 -12.64 0.79
N PHE A 19 -10.53 -13.65 1.60
CA PHE A 19 -11.17 -14.98 1.58
C PHE A 19 -12.69 -14.91 1.67
N PHE A 20 -13.22 -14.22 2.66
CA PHE A 20 -14.67 -14.18 2.85
C PHE A 20 -15.39 -13.44 1.74
N LYS A 21 -14.79 -12.40 1.20
CA LYS A 21 -15.38 -11.69 0.07
C LYS A 21 -15.45 -12.55 -1.19
N THR A 22 -14.48 -13.43 -1.38
CA THR A 22 -14.35 -14.26 -2.58
C THR A 22 -15.10 -15.58 -2.45
N GLU A 23 -14.93 -16.27 -1.33
CA GLU A 23 -15.42 -17.65 -1.15
C GLU A 23 -16.71 -17.74 -0.33
N HIS A 24 -16.90 -16.84 0.65
CA HIS A 24 -18.03 -16.89 1.58
C HIS A 24 -18.61 -15.49 1.87
N PRO A 25 -19.12 -14.78 0.84
CA PRO A 25 -19.59 -13.39 1.00
C PRO A 25 -20.81 -13.25 1.90
N ASP A 26 -21.54 -14.33 2.14
CA ASP A 26 -22.74 -14.43 2.98
C ASP A 26 -22.45 -14.63 4.48
N PHE A 27 -21.19 -14.89 4.84
CA PHE A 27 -20.84 -15.10 6.25
C PHE A 27 -20.94 -13.80 7.05
N SER A 28 -21.64 -13.87 8.20
CA SER A 28 -21.71 -12.76 9.13
C SER A 28 -20.31 -12.36 9.65
N ALA A 29 -20.15 -11.10 10.04
CA ALA A 29 -18.89 -10.60 10.59
C ALA A 29 -18.38 -11.41 11.79
N GLY A 30 -19.31 -11.86 12.67
CA GLY A 30 -18.98 -12.73 13.80
C GLY A 30 -18.43 -14.08 13.37
N LYS A 31 -19.06 -14.72 12.39
CA LYS A 31 -18.59 -15.99 11.84
C LYS A 31 -17.22 -15.84 11.17
N GLN A 32 -17.03 -14.80 10.37
CA GLN A 32 -15.73 -14.49 9.77
C GLN A 32 -14.64 -14.29 10.82
N PHE A 33 -14.96 -13.58 11.90
CA PHE A 33 -14.01 -13.34 13.00
C PHE A 33 -13.57 -14.64 13.67
N VAL A 34 -14.53 -15.51 14.03
CA VAL A 34 -14.23 -16.79 14.68
C VAL A 34 -13.35 -17.69 13.80
N ILE A 35 -13.71 -17.84 12.52
CA ILE A 35 -12.94 -18.64 11.56
C ILE A 35 -11.51 -18.06 11.41
N THR A 36 -11.38 -16.75 11.31
CA THR A 36 -10.07 -16.11 11.21
C THR A 36 -9.25 -16.31 12.48
N HIS A 37 -9.88 -16.23 13.65
CA HIS A 37 -9.20 -16.46 14.93
C HIS A 37 -8.63 -17.89 15.03
N LEU A 38 -9.41 -18.90 14.65
CA LEU A 38 -8.96 -20.29 14.62
C LEU A 38 -7.77 -20.47 13.63
N ALA A 39 -7.87 -19.90 12.44
CA ALA A 39 -6.81 -19.98 11.44
C ALA A 39 -5.53 -19.24 11.90
N VAL A 40 -5.67 -18.12 12.61
CA VAL A 40 -4.56 -17.36 13.22
C VAL A 40 -3.87 -18.20 14.28
N SER A 41 -4.64 -18.84 15.18
CA SER A 41 -4.10 -19.75 16.20
C SER A 41 -3.33 -20.90 15.58
N TYR A 42 -3.89 -21.53 14.56
CA TYR A 42 -3.21 -22.58 13.81
C TYR A 42 -1.92 -22.09 13.12
N ALA A 43 -1.98 -20.95 12.44
CA ALA A 43 -0.83 -20.36 11.74
C ALA A 43 0.29 -19.93 12.69
N SER A 44 -0.01 -19.63 13.95
CA SER A 44 0.96 -19.30 14.99
C SER A 44 1.65 -20.53 15.59
N GLY A 45 1.17 -21.73 15.28
CA GLY A 45 1.71 -22.98 15.81
C GLY A 45 1.17 -23.34 17.21
N SER A 46 -0.01 -22.86 17.56
CA SER A 46 -0.66 -23.19 18.83
C SER A 46 -1.08 -24.66 18.85
N ASP A 47 -0.67 -25.43 19.86
CA ASP A 47 -1.02 -26.86 19.97
C ASP A 47 -2.52 -27.07 20.20
N ASP A 48 -3.21 -26.07 20.72
CA ASP A 48 -4.64 -26.06 21.02
C ASP A 48 -5.46 -25.17 20.06
N ALA A 49 -4.93 -24.91 18.86
CA ALA A 49 -5.51 -23.97 17.90
C ALA A 49 -7.01 -24.18 17.63
N PHE A 50 -7.47 -25.43 17.69
CA PHE A 50 -8.86 -25.80 17.44
C PHE A 50 -9.61 -26.26 18.70
N SER A 51 -9.05 -26.04 19.87
CA SER A 51 -9.71 -26.36 21.13
C SER A 51 -11.07 -25.66 21.24
N GLY A 52 -12.11 -26.41 21.52
CA GLY A 52 -13.49 -25.91 21.60
C GLY A 52 -14.16 -25.63 20.25
N ALA A 53 -13.49 -25.81 19.13
CA ALA A 53 -14.10 -25.68 17.80
C ALA A 53 -14.73 -27.01 17.37
N ASN A 54 -15.94 -26.97 16.77
CA ASN A 54 -16.54 -28.14 16.14
C ASN A 54 -15.86 -28.48 14.80
N ALA A 55 -16.17 -29.65 14.23
CA ALA A 55 -15.58 -30.13 12.99
C ALA A 55 -15.78 -29.14 11.82
N THR A 56 -16.94 -28.48 11.72
CA THR A 56 -17.23 -27.48 10.69
C THR A 56 -16.35 -26.25 10.84
N GLY A 57 -16.18 -25.73 12.05
CA GLY A 57 -15.31 -24.58 12.35
C GLY A 57 -13.85 -24.88 12.03
N GLN A 58 -13.37 -26.07 12.39
CA GLN A 58 -12.01 -26.51 12.06
C GLN A 58 -11.81 -26.62 10.55
N ALA A 59 -12.75 -27.21 9.81
CA ALA A 59 -12.68 -27.32 8.35
C ALA A 59 -12.63 -25.95 7.67
N LEU A 60 -13.47 -25.01 8.10
CA LEU A 60 -13.48 -23.64 7.56
C LEU A 60 -12.20 -22.87 7.90
N ALA A 61 -11.64 -23.06 9.08
CA ALA A 61 -10.36 -22.44 9.45
C ALA A 61 -9.20 -22.98 8.60
N MET A 62 -9.19 -24.28 8.30
CA MET A 62 -8.20 -24.86 7.40
C MET A 62 -8.39 -24.42 5.95
N GLU A 63 -9.62 -24.27 5.50
CA GLU A 63 -9.93 -23.70 4.18
C GLU A 63 -9.37 -22.28 4.04
N LEU A 64 -9.66 -21.42 5.02
CA LEU A 64 -9.07 -20.07 5.08
C LEU A 64 -7.53 -20.10 5.08
N TYR A 65 -6.93 -20.94 5.91
CA TYR A 65 -5.48 -21.05 5.98
C TYR A 65 -4.88 -21.44 4.63
N ASN A 66 -5.42 -22.49 3.99
CA ASN A 66 -4.94 -22.96 2.70
C ASN A 66 -5.13 -21.91 1.59
N TYR A 67 -6.30 -21.23 1.59
CA TYR A 67 -6.53 -20.10 0.69
C TYR A 67 -5.47 -19.01 0.85
N CYS A 68 -5.19 -18.60 2.09
CA CYS A 68 -4.19 -17.57 2.38
C CYS A 68 -2.78 -17.98 1.94
N MET A 69 -2.42 -19.26 2.10
CA MET A 69 -1.10 -19.76 1.69
C MET A 69 -0.93 -19.74 0.17
N ALA A 70 -2.01 -19.92 -0.58
CA ALA A 70 -2.02 -19.88 -2.04
C ALA A 70 -1.97 -18.43 -2.59
N GLN A 71 -2.29 -17.42 -1.77
CA GLN A 71 -2.26 -16.03 -2.22
C GLN A 71 -0.84 -15.47 -2.34
N PRO A 72 -0.65 -14.40 -3.12
CA PRO A 72 0.62 -13.67 -3.18
C PRO A 72 1.14 -13.25 -1.80
N GLU A 73 2.41 -12.93 -1.70
CA GLU A 73 2.96 -12.31 -0.49
C GLU A 73 2.20 -11.00 -0.20
N ILE A 74 2.08 -10.68 1.08
CA ILE A 74 1.45 -9.41 1.48
C ILE A 74 2.30 -8.24 0.95
N PRO A 75 1.65 -7.17 0.45
CA PRO A 75 2.37 -6.03 -0.09
C PRO A 75 3.28 -5.36 0.94
N ASP A 76 4.42 -4.88 0.49
CA ASP A 76 5.30 -4.05 1.32
C ASP A 76 4.65 -2.68 1.56
N VAL A 77 4.72 -2.18 2.79
CA VAL A 77 4.24 -0.85 3.15
C VAL A 77 5.30 0.23 3.07
N ALA A 78 6.56 -0.16 2.85
CA ALA A 78 7.65 0.79 2.67
C ALA A 78 7.42 1.62 1.41
N MET A 79 7.74 2.90 1.50
CA MET A 79 7.66 3.86 0.39
C MET A 79 8.97 4.64 0.31
N ALA A 80 9.42 4.91 -0.91
CA ALA A 80 10.56 5.77 -1.17
C ALA A 80 10.44 6.43 -2.54
N PHE A 81 11.00 7.62 -2.70
CA PHE A 81 11.29 8.19 -4.00
C PHE A 81 12.71 7.81 -4.43
N SER A 82 12.93 7.58 -5.72
CA SER A 82 14.26 7.27 -6.25
C SER A 82 15.26 8.38 -5.98
N ASN A 83 14.79 9.62 -6.02
CA ASN A 83 15.52 10.81 -5.62
C ASN A 83 14.57 11.71 -4.81
N PRO A 84 14.75 11.85 -3.50
CA PRO A 84 13.85 12.61 -2.64
C PRO A 84 14.09 14.13 -2.72
N ASN A 85 15.20 14.58 -3.30
CA ASN A 85 15.53 15.99 -3.45
C ASN A 85 15.96 16.26 -4.89
N VAL A 86 15.12 16.96 -5.62
CA VAL A 86 15.32 17.23 -7.05
C VAL A 86 15.19 18.71 -7.33
N THR A 87 16.12 19.25 -8.10
CA THR A 87 16.05 20.62 -8.61
C THR A 87 15.63 20.58 -10.08
N ALA A 88 14.73 21.46 -10.46
CA ALA A 88 14.34 21.61 -11.86
C ALA A 88 15.46 22.22 -12.70
N TYR A 89 15.50 21.84 -13.95
CA TYR A 89 16.38 22.43 -14.97
C TYR A 89 15.55 22.97 -16.15
N ILE A 90 16.12 23.83 -16.93
CA ILE A 90 15.46 24.42 -18.12
C ILE A 90 15.43 23.37 -19.23
N ASP A 91 14.25 23.14 -19.77
CA ASP A 91 14.00 22.26 -20.91
C ASP A 91 13.10 22.97 -21.94
N GLY A 92 13.74 23.57 -22.94
CA GLY A 92 13.05 24.36 -23.94
C GLY A 92 12.39 25.63 -23.36
N SER A 93 11.06 25.69 -23.44
CA SER A 93 10.26 26.83 -22.96
C SER A 93 9.73 26.67 -21.53
N GLU A 94 10.06 25.58 -20.85
CA GLU A 94 9.68 25.31 -19.48
C GLU A 94 10.86 24.82 -18.63
N GLN A 95 10.64 24.72 -17.35
CA GLN A 95 11.54 24.02 -16.45
C GLN A 95 10.91 22.71 -16.00
N ARG A 96 11.73 21.68 -15.83
CA ARG A 96 11.26 20.37 -15.37
C ARG A 96 12.24 19.68 -14.45
N THR A 97 11.75 18.73 -13.66
CA THR A 97 12.61 17.86 -12.88
C THR A 97 13.13 16.70 -13.73
N GLU A 98 14.18 16.04 -13.25
CA GLU A 98 14.49 14.67 -13.68
C GLU A 98 13.33 13.74 -13.37
N GLU A 99 13.35 12.53 -13.95
CA GLU A 99 12.39 11.50 -13.67
C GLU A 99 12.56 10.95 -12.26
N ILE A 100 11.45 10.81 -11.56
CA ILE A 100 11.37 10.32 -10.19
C ILE A 100 10.52 9.07 -10.18
N LYS A 101 11.05 7.98 -9.61
CA LYS A 101 10.26 6.74 -9.41
C LYS A 101 9.72 6.70 -7.99
N PHE A 102 8.41 6.52 -7.84
CA PHE A 102 7.78 6.21 -6.56
C PHE A 102 7.90 4.72 -6.28
N LYS A 103 8.88 4.35 -5.47
CA LYS A 103 9.14 2.96 -5.07
C LYS A 103 8.19 2.59 -3.93
N ALA A 104 7.15 1.86 -4.27
CA ALA A 104 6.17 1.33 -3.34
C ALA A 104 5.47 0.14 -3.99
N ASP A 105 4.72 -0.63 -3.21
CA ASP A 105 3.82 -1.64 -3.77
C ASP A 105 2.76 -0.99 -4.67
N THR A 106 2.38 -1.67 -5.74
CA THR A 106 1.43 -1.15 -6.74
C THR A 106 0.03 -0.87 -6.20
N LEU A 107 -0.33 -1.45 -5.05
CA LEU A 107 -1.58 -1.16 -4.35
C LEU A 107 -1.49 0.09 -3.46
N GLN A 108 -0.28 0.56 -3.16
CA GLN A 108 -0.08 1.81 -2.43
C GLN A 108 -0.26 3.00 -3.36
N ASN A 109 -0.75 4.08 -2.81
CA ASN A 109 -0.78 5.37 -3.50
C ASN A 109 -0.59 6.51 -2.50
N ILE A 110 -0.14 7.62 -3.02
CA ILE A 110 -0.12 8.91 -2.32
C ILE A 110 -0.93 9.92 -3.14
N THR A 111 -1.41 10.97 -2.49
CA THR A 111 -2.04 12.09 -3.16
C THR A 111 -1.14 13.30 -3.04
N MET A 112 -0.60 13.74 -4.17
CA MET A 112 0.28 14.91 -4.28
C MET A 112 -0.56 16.13 -4.67
N LYS A 113 -0.56 17.16 -3.82
CA LYS A 113 -1.17 18.45 -4.14
C LYS A 113 -0.08 19.36 -4.70
N LEU A 114 -0.21 19.70 -5.96
CA LEU A 114 0.75 20.54 -6.66
C LEU A 114 0.42 22.02 -6.51
N PRO A 115 1.43 22.91 -6.47
CA PRO A 115 1.22 24.36 -6.60
C PRO A 115 0.60 24.71 -7.95
N ALA A 116 -0.03 25.87 -8.03
CA ALA A 116 -0.55 26.39 -9.28
C ALA A 116 0.56 26.47 -10.35
N GLY A 117 0.27 26.07 -11.56
CA GLY A 117 1.21 26.06 -12.68
C GLY A 117 2.15 24.86 -12.73
N VAL A 118 2.25 24.05 -11.66
CA VAL A 118 3.05 22.82 -11.66
C VAL A 118 2.24 21.68 -12.23
N VAL A 119 2.76 21.02 -13.27
CA VAL A 119 2.14 19.91 -13.98
C VAL A 119 2.87 18.61 -13.67
N PHE A 120 2.11 17.56 -13.39
CA PHE A 120 2.61 16.21 -13.23
C PHE A 120 2.56 15.46 -14.56
N HIS A 121 3.63 14.78 -14.90
CA HIS A 121 3.73 13.95 -16.09
C HIS A 121 4.02 12.51 -15.71
N ASN A 122 3.11 11.60 -16.02
CA ASN A 122 3.31 10.17 -15.84
C ASN A 122 4.10 9.63 -17.03
N VAL A 123 5.33 9.21 -16.80
CA VAL A 123 6.22 8.69 -17.86
C VAL A 123 5.73 7.34 -18.38
N ASP A 124 5.17 6.51 -17.49
CA ASP A 124 4.75 5.16 -17.83
C ASP A 124 3.49 5.14 -18.72
N THR A 125 2.59 6.11 -18.55
CA THR A 125 1.33 6.18 -19.31
C THR A 125 1.27 7.32 -20.32
N GLY A 126 2.14 8.32 -20.20
CA GLY A 126 2.09 9.55 -20.97
C GLY A 126 0.99 10.53 -20.53
N GLU A 127 0.24 10.24 -19.48
CA GLU A 127 -0.80 11.12 -18.96
C GLU A 127 -0.19 12.32 -18.23
N THR A 128 -0.86 13.46 -18.34
CA THR A 128 -0.48 14.70 -17.65
C THR A 128 -1.63 15.21 -16.79
N SER A 129 -1.31 15.88 -15.68
CA SER A 129 -2.31 16.61 -14.89
C SER A 129 -2.57 18.00 -15.46
N GLU A 130 -3.65 18.64 -15.00
CA GLU A 130 -3.76 20.07 -15.07
C GLU A 130 -2.81 20.76 -14.08
N GLY A 131 -2.34 21.95 -14.39
CA GLY A 131 -1.45 22.70 -13.50
C GLY A 131 -2.10 22.98 -12.14
N GLY A 132 -1.41 22.62 -11.06
CA GLY A 132 -1.89 22.79 -9.69
C GLY A 132 -2.88 21.74 -9.20
N ALA A 133 -3.10 20.65 -9.92
CA ALA A 133 -4.04 19.60 -9.57
C ALA A 133 -3.62 18.78 -8.33
N LYS A 134 -4.60 18.06 -7.78
CA LYS A 134 -4.34 16.92 -6.90
C LYS A 134 -4.13 15.67 -7.75
N VAL A 135 -2.98 15.05 -7.63
CA VAL A 135 -2.61 13.87 -8.41
C VAL A 135 -2.46 12.66 -7.49
N LYS A 136 -3.12 11.56 -7.85
CA LYS A 136 -2.92 10.27 -7.19
C LYS A 136 -1.78 9.54 -7.88
N VAL A 137 -0.72 9.22 -7.12
CA VAL A 137 0.47 8.53 -7.61
C VAL A 137 0.52 7.15 -7.00
N TYR A 138 0.49 6.11 -7.83
CA TYR A 138 0.57 4.72 -7.42
C TYR A 138 2.01 4.24 -7.32
N GLY A 139 2.25 3.24 -6.47
CA GLY A 139 3.54 2.58 -6.35
C GLY A 139 4.02 2.04 -7.69
N GLY A 140 5.30 2.21 -7.97
CA GLY A 140 5.93 1.84 -9.24
C GLY A 140 5.90 2.92 -10.32
N THR A 141 5.10 3.97 -10.18
CA THR A 141 4.99 5.05 -11.16
C THR A 141 6.30 5.82 -11.30
N THR A 142 6.72 6.05 -12.53
CA THR A 142 7.78 7.00 -12.90
C THR A 142 7.14 8.30 -13.39
N PHE A 143 7.57 9.42 -12.87
CA PHE A 143 7.00 10.73 -13.20
C PHE A 143 8.05 11.84 -13.15
N TYR A 144 7.73 12.97 -13.76
CA TYR A 144 8.43 14.23 -13.53
C TYR A 144 7.42 15.36 -13.36
N LEU A 145 7.89 16.50 -12.85
CA LEU A 145 7.09 17.71 -12.73
C LEU A 145 7.67 18.79 -13.65
N SER A 146 6.79 19.56 -14.29
CA SER A 146 7.20 20.75 -15.05
C SER A 146 6.46 21.99 -14.60
N ALA A 147 7.01 23.14 -14.93
CA ALA A 147 6.42 24.45 -14.66
C ALA A 147 6.91 25.49 -15.69
N PRO A 148 6.19 26.60 -15.88
CA PRO A 148 6.69 27.71 -16.67
C PRO A 148 8.01 28.28 -16.12
N LEU A 149 8.85 28.84 -16.97
CA LEU A 149 10.17 29.40 -16.58
C LEU A 149 10.09 30.50 -15.51
N ASN A 150 8.98 31.19 -15.41
CA ASN A 150 8.76 32.24 -14.41
C ASN A 150 8.18 31.73 -13.10
N GLN A 151 8.00 30.41 -12.96
CA GLN A 151 7.51 29.81 -11.74
C GLN A 151 8.66 29.61 -10.76
N ALA A 152 8.65 30.34 -9.65
CA ALA A 152 9.57 30.14 -8.53
C ALA A 152 8.79 29.55 -7.35
N THR A 153 8.84 28.24 -7.19
CA THR A 153 8.14 27.56 -6.12
C THR A 153 8.84 26.27 -5.71
N ALA A 154 8.47 25.75 -4.56
CA ALA A 154 8.91 24.44 -4.11
C ALA A 154 7.71 23.53 -3.91
N VAL A 155 7.83 22.28 -4.33
CA VAL A 155 6.93 21.21 -3.98
C VAL A 155 7.59 20.39 -2.89
N ALA A 156 7.08 20.48 -1.69
CA ALA A 156 7.57 19.71 -0.57
C ALA A 156 6.39 19.05 0.16
N GLY A 157 6.56 17.85 0.60
CA GLY A 157 5.51 17.13 1.30
C GLY A 157 6.02 15.89 2.00
N SER A 158 5.18 15.41 2.89
CA SER A 158 5.38 14.14 3.58
C SER A 158 4.10 13.31 3.43
N TRP A 159 4.22 12.12 2.88
CA TRP A 159 3.07 11.27 2.59
C TRP A 159 3.16 9.96 3.39
N LYS A 160 2.02 9.53 3.90
CA LYS A 160 1.88 8.26 4.61
C LYS A 160 1.38 7.18 3.66
N SER A 161 1.80 5.95 3.90
CA SER A 161 1.24 4.80 3.20
C SER A 161 -0.28 4.74 3.36
N THR A 162 -0.97 4.45 2.26
CA THR A 162 -2.41 4.21 2.23
C THR A 162 -2.78 2.77 2.59
N MET A 163 -1.79 1.89 2.67
CA MET A 163 -1.98 0.48 2.99
C MET A 163 -1.88 0.22 4.49
N LYS A 164 -2.63 -0.77 4.94
CA LYS A 164 -2.38 -1.39 6.25
C LYS A 164 -1.18 -2.31 6.12
N GLY A 165 -0.19 -2.12 6.96
CA GLY A 165 1.00 -2.94 7.01
C GLY A 165 0.96 -3.96 8.15
N TYR A 166 1.80 -4.97 8.01
CA TYR A 166 2.02 -5.98 9.03
C TYR A 166 3.46 -5.93 9.48
N ILE A 167 3.67 -5.71 10.77
CA ILE A 167 5.00 -5.69 11.37
C ILE A 167 5.25 -7.04 12.03
N THR A 168 6.27 -7.76 11.58
CA THR A 168 6.79 -8.93 12.27
C THR A 168 7.84 -8.47 13.27
N LYS A 169 7.69 -8.86 14.54
CA LYS A 169 8.76 -8.75 15.54
C LYS A 169 9.34 -10.13 15.84
N ASP A 170 10.53 -10.16 16.38
CA ASP A 170 11.36 -11.36 16.57
C ASP A 170 10.73 -12.49 17.42
N PHE A 171 9.54 -12.31 17.95
CA PHE A 171 8.84 -13.32 18.75
C PHE A 171 7.41 -13.58 18.25
N SER A 172 7.23 -13.69 16.95
CA SER A 172 5.99 -14.15 16.35
C SER A 172 4.73 -13.31 16.65
N ALA A 173 4.88 -12.13 17.22
CA ALA A 173 3.77 -11.22 17.39
C ALA A 173 3.60 -10.34 16.14
N TYR A 174 2.44 -10.43 15.51
CA TYR A 174 2.11 -9.61 14.35
C TYR A 174 1.21 -8.45 14.77
N LYS A 175 1.58 -7.27 14.36
CA LYS A 175 0.76 -6.08 14.55
C LYS A 175 0.30 -5.57 13.20
N VAL A 176 -1.01 -5.51 13.02
CA VAL A 176 -1.58 -4.77 11.88
C VAL A 176 -1.44 -3.29 12.19
N THR A 177 -0.71 -2.57 11.34
CA THR A 177 -0.61 -1.13 11.43
C THR A 177 -1.23 -0.49 10.19
N THR A 178 -1.82 0.68 10.33
CA THR A 178 -1.91 1.59 9.20
C THR A 178 -0.49 2.00 8.89
N GLY A 179 -0.06 1.86 7.63
CA GLY A 179 1.32 2.19 7.27
C GLY A 179 1.71 3.54 7.85
N THR A 180 2.76 3.52 8.66
CA THR A 180 3.27 4.70 9.36
C THR A 180 4.45 5.33 8.65
N ASP A 181 4.97 4.65 7.62
CA ASP A 181 6.08 5.18 6.85
C ASP A 181 5.66 6.45 6.13
N THR A 182 6.46 7.46 6.33
CA THR A 182 6.33 8.74 5.65
C THR A 182 7.54 8.94 4.73
N GLN A 183 7.28 9.45 3.54
CA GLN A 183 8.32 9.84 2.61
C GLN A 183 8.24 11.33 2.34
N ASN A 184 9.40 11.95 2.34
CA ASN A 184 9.54 13.36 2.04
C ASN A 184 9.99 13.53 0.59
N LEU A 185 9.39 14.45 -0.11
CA LEU A 185 9.79 14.89 -1.42
C LEU A 185 9.92 16.41 -1.39
N ALA A 186 11.06 16.92 -1.77
CA ALA A 186 11.30 18.33 -1.98
C ALA A 186 11.73 18.57 -3.42
N LEU A 187 11.00 19.40 -4.13
CA LEU A 187 11.22 19.79 -5.52
C LEU A 187 11.30 21.30 -5.57
N VAL A 188 12.35 21.81 -6.17
CA VAL A 188 12.59 23.25 -6.26
C VAL A 188 12.57 23.67 -7.73
N PHE A 189 11.71 24.63 -8.02
CA PHE A 189 11.65 25.36 -9.28
C PHE A 189 12.17 26.77 -9.07
N GLY A 190 13.05 27.21 -9.92
CA GLY A 190 13.66 28.52 -9.83
C GLY A 190 14.16 29.04 -11.17
#